data_90cbe79d1cd58a052e3f6297a45d0ade
#
_entry.id   90cbe79d1cd58a052e3f6297a45d0ade
#
_cell.length_a   1.000
_cell.length_b   1.000
_cell.length_c   1.000
_cell.angle_alpha   90.00
_cell.angle_beta   90.00
_cell.angle_gamma   90.00
#
_symmetry.space_group_name_H-M   'P 1'
#
loop_
_entity.id
_entity.type
_entity.pdbx_description
1 polymer ?
#
loop_
_entity_poly.entity_id
_entity_poly.type
_entity_poly.pdbx_seq_one_letter_code
_entity_poly.pdbx_strand_id
1 'polypeptide(L)'
;DFVAKGDRFIALGDELVDHLLSSKTESVEAFLASTMSDGKTVQSVIDEGNATLGEKIEIRRVGVLTGSPVGVYMHRTSPDLPPQVGVLVQLTKDAGEVGKDVAQHIAAFAPQYVKREDVPADAIENERRLAEETARNEGKPEASLSKIVEGRVTGFVKEVSLIEQSFAKDAKKSVKQILDEAGTDVTAFFRFRVGQ
;
A
#
# COMPACT_ATOMS: atom_id res chain seq x y z
N ASP A 1 -13.43 -17.84 5.91
CA ASP A 1 -12.02 -18.09 5.52
C ASP A 1 -11.70 -19.50 5.03
N PHE A 2 -12.70 -20.39 5.00
CA PHE A 2 -12.50 -21.75 4.46
C PHE A 2 -12.22 -21.68 2.94
N VAL A 3 -12.94 -20.83 2.21
CA VAL A 3 -12.79 -20.65 0.76
C VAL A 3 -11.41 -20.07 0.41
N ALA A 4 -10.92 -19.11 1.20
CA ALA A 4 -9.62 -18.48 0.99
C ALA A 4 -8.43 -19.44 1.11
N LYS A 5 -8.61 -20.60 1.79
CA LYS A 5 -7.61 -21.67 1.90
C LYS A 5 -7.65 -22.67 0.74
N GLY A 6 -8.72 -22.62 -0.06
CA GLY A 6 -8.97 -23.59 -1.12
C GLY A 6 -8.08 -23.35 -2.35
N ASP A 7 -7.56 -24.45 -2.92
CA ASP A 7 -6.70 -24.39 -4.11
C ASP A 7 -7.34 -23.66 -5.29
N ARG A 8 -8.66 -23.75 -5.43
CA ARG A 8 -9.40 -23.05 -6.51
C ARG A 8 -9.37 -21.55 -6.36
N PHE A 9 -9.48 -21.03 -5.11
CA PHE A 9 -9.39 -19.60 -4.86
C PHE A 9 -7.98 -19.08 -5.13
N ILE A 10 -6.97 -19.84 -4.70
CA ILE A 10 -5.56 -19.50 -4.93
C ILE A 10 -5.25 -19.50 -6.42
N ALA A 11 -5.67 -20.55 -7.16
CA ALA A 11 -5.48 -20.65 -8.60
C ALA A 11 -6.15 -19.50 -9.37
N LEU A 12 -7.37 -19.10 -8.98
CA LEU A 12 -8.04 -17.94 -9.54
C LEU A 12 -7.21 -16.65 -9.31
N GLY A 13 -6.68 -16.47 -8.11
CA GLY A 13 -5.83 -15.33 -7.80
C GLY A 13 -4.57 -15.28 -8.65
N ASP A 14 -3.89 -16.41 -8.82
CA ASP A 14 -2.68 -16.53 -9.63
C ASP A 14 -2.97 -16.23 -11.11
N GLU A 15 -4.05 -16.79 -11.66
CA GLU A 15 -4.48 -16.53 -13.05
C GLU A 15 -4.76 -15.04 -13.30
N LEU A 16 -5.45 -14.39 -12.35
CA LEU A 16 -5.75 -12.95 -12.45
C LEU A 16 -4.49 -12.10 -12.37
N VAL A 17 -3.52 -12.46 -11.52
CA VAL A 17 -2.24 -11.76 -11.43
C VAL A 17 -1.41 -11.93 -12.71
N ASP A 18 -1.35 -13.13 -13.28
CA ASP A 18 -0.65 -13.39 -14.54
C ASP A 18 -1.25 -12.58 -15.69
N HIS A 19 -2.58 -12.50 -15.73
CA HIS A 19 -3.25 -11.65 -16.72
C HIS A 19 -2.96 -10.16 -16.48
N LEU A 20 -2.97 -9.68 -15.24
CA LEU A 20 -2.62 -8.30 -14.91
C LEU A 20 -1.20 -7.93 -15.35
N LEU A 21 -0.23 -8.83 -15.13
CA LEU A 21 1.16 -8.66 -15.58
C LEU A 21 1.28 -8.53 -17.09
N SER A 22 0.48 -9.26 -17.85
CA SER A 22 0.49 -9.21 -19.32
C SER A 22 -0.27 -8.00 -19.88
N SER A 23 -1.43 -7.68 -19.31
CA SER A 23 -2.31 -6.59 -19.77
C SER A 23 -1.82 -5.20 -19.31
N LYS A 24 -1.09 -5.15 -18.19
CA LYS A 24 -0.57 -3.91 -17.56
C LYS A 24 -1.64 -2.84 -17.35
N THR A 25 -2.87 -3.26 -17.07
CA THR A 25 -3.97 -2.34 -16.80
C THR A 25 -3.78 -1.65 -15.44
N GLU A 26 -4.05 -0.34 -15.38
CA GLU A 26 -3.76 0.49 -14.20
C GLU A 26 -5.01 0.81 -13.37
N SER A 27 -6.20 0.46 -13.86
CA SER A 27 -7.45 0.66 -13.13
C SER A 27 -8.24 -0.63 -12.99
N VAL A 28 -9.03 -0.74 -11.93
CA VAL A 28 -9.92 -1.89 -11.69
C VAL A 28 -10.93 -2.04 -12.83
N GLU A 29 -11.52 -0.94 -13.26
CA GLU A 29 -12.51 -0.93 -14.34
C GLU A 29 -11.93 -1.48 -15.65
N ALA A 30 -10.77 -0.99 -16.08
CA ALA A 30 -10.07 -1.46 -17.27
C ALA A 30 -9.66 -2.94 -17.12
N PHE A 31 -9.22 -3.34 -15.94
CA PHE A 31 -8.84 -4.73 -15.68
C PHE A 31 -10.04 -5.67 -15.77
N LEU A 32 -11.16 -5.35 -15.13
CA LEU A 32 -12.38 -6.16 -15.19
C LEU A 32 -12.93 -6.32 -16.61
N ALA A 33 -12.78 -5.30 -17.44
CA ALA A 33 -13.20 -5.31 -18.83
C ALA A 33 -12.20 -5.99 -19.79
N SER A 34 -10.96 -6.23 -19.35
CA SER A 34 -9.92 -6.82 -20.18
C SER A 34 -10.20 -8.29 -20.48
N THR A 35 -9.78 -8.74 -21.68
CA THR A 35 -10.01 -10.10 -22.16
C THR A 35 -8.80 -10.99 -21.86
N MET A 36 -9.04 -12.10 -21.21
CA MET A 36 -8.04 -13.12 -20.87
C MET A 36 -7.75 -14.02 -22.09
N SER A 37 -6.74 -14.88 -21.97
CA SER A 37 -6.27 -15.74 -23.07
C SER A 37 -7.30 -16.74 -23.58
N ASP A 38 -8.30 -17.10 -22.73
CA ASP A 38 -9.41 -18.00 -23.08
C ASP A 38 -10.58 -17.26 -23.76
N GLY A 39 -10.48 -15.95 -23.97
CA GLY A 39 -11.50 -15.10 -24.59
C GLY A 39 -12.58 -14.57 -23.66
N LYS A 40 -12.52 -14.89 -22.36
CA LYS A 40 -13.44 -14.35 -21.35
C LYS A 40 -12.91 -13.01 -20.81
N THR A 41 -13.83 -12.17 -20.34
CA THR A 41 -13.42 -10.99 -19.57
C THR A 41 -13.05 -11.39 -18.13
N VAL A 42 -12.17 -10.62 -17.48
CA VAL A 42 -11.85 -10.80 -16.07
C VAL A 42 -13.12 -10.79 -15.21
N GLN A 43 -14.07 -9.89 -15.48
CA GLN A 43 -15.36 -9.87 -14.77
C GLN A 43 -16.10 -11.20 -14.89
N SER A 44 -16.16 -11.77 -16.10
CA SER A 44 -16.85 -13.06 -16.33
C SER A 44 -16.18 -14.20 -15.55
N VAL A 45 -14.85 -14.22 -15.50
CA VAL A 45 -14.08 -15.22 -14.73
C VAL A 45 -14.33 -15.08 -13.22
N ILE A 46 -14.43 -13.86 -12.70
CA ILE A 46 -14.79 -13.60 -11.30
C ILE A 46 -16.23 -14.06 -11.01
N ASP A 47 -17.18 -13.78 -11.90
CA ASP A 47 -18.57 -14.20 -11.73
C ASP A 47 -18.72 -15.72 -11.71
N GLU A 48 -17.99 -16.44 -12.57
CA GLU A 48 -17.88 -17.90 -12.53
C GLU A 48 -17.24 -18.39 -11.23
N GLY A 49 -16.19 -17.71 -10.76
CA GLY A 49 -15.54 -17.97 -9.47
C GLY A 49 -16.52 -17.83 -8.31
N ASN A 50 -17.29 -16.74 -8.28
CA ASN A 50 -18.34 -16.50 -7.27
C ASN A 50 -19.38 -17.61 -7.25
N ALA A 51 -19.88 -18.00 -8.42
CA ALA A 51 -20.87 -19.08 -8.54
C ALA A 51 -20.30 -20.43 -8.09
N THR A 52 -19.04 -20.72 -8.38
CA THR A 52 -18.40 -22.00 -8.08
C THR A 52 -17.99 -22.12 -6.61
N LEU A 53 -17.50 -21.04 -6.03
CA LEU A 53 -16.98 -21.00 -4.65
C LEU A 53 -18.08 -20.67 -3.63
N GLY A 54 -19.23 -20.13 -4.08
CA GLY A 54 -20.34 -19.76 -3.22
C GLY A 54 -20.06 -18.53 -2.35
N GLU A 55 -19.05 -17.74 -2.71
CA GLU A 55 -18.63 -16.54 -1.98
C GLU A 55 -18.49 -15.36 -2.93
N LYS A 56 -18.69 -14.15 -2.43
CA LYS A 56 -18.51 -12.93 -3.21
C LYS A 56 -17.03 -12.54 -3.24
N ILE A 57 -16.40 -12.67 -4.40
CA ILE A 57 -15.03 -12.22 -4.67
C ILE A 57 -15.11 -10.90 -5.41
N GLU A 58 -14.32 -9.93 -4.98
CA GLU A 58 -14.21 -8.62 -5.60
C GLU A 58 -12.75 -8.22 -5.75
N ILE A 59 -12.40 -7.65 -6.91
CA ILE A 59 -11.15 -6.93 -7.09
C ILE A 59 -11.41 -5.46 -6.74
N ARG A 60 -10.80 -4.97 -5.70
CA ARG A 60 -10.97 -3.59 -5.24
C ARG A 60 -9.87 -2.65 -5.69
N ARG A 61 -8.67 -3.20 -5.89
CA ARG A 61 -7.50 -2.44 -6.34
C ARG A 61 -6.60 -3.31 -7.20
N VAL A 62 -5.98 -2.69 -8.17
CA VAL A 62 -4.90 -3.25 -8.97
C VAL A 62 -3.71 -2.29 -8.95
N GLY A 63 -2.51 -2.80 -9.17
CA GLY A 63 -1.31 -1.97 -9.28
C GLY A 63 -0.22 -2.73 -9.99
N VAL A 64 0.44 -2.06 -10.92
CA VAL A 64 1.57 -2.60 -11.69
C VAL A 64 2.74 -1.63 -11.54
N LEU A 65 3.89 -2.14 -11.12
CA LEU A 65 5.15 -1.41 -11.18
C LEU A 65 5.94 -1.89 -12.39
N THR A 66 6.37 -0.96 -13.23
CA THR A 66 7.19 -1.25 -14.41
C THR A 66 8.62 -0.79 -14.18
N GLY A 67 9.57 -1.60 -14.60
CA GLY A 67 10.98 -1.38 -14.34
C GLY A 67 11.44 -2.07 -13.06
N SER A 68 12.72 -2.06 -12.84
CA SER A 68 13.36 -2.74 -11.71
C SER A 68 14.40 -1.83 -11.07
N PRO A 69 14.85 -2.14 -9.86
CA PRO A 69 14.50 -3.28 -9.02
C PRO A 69 13.23 -3.07 -8.18
N VAL A 70 12.59 -4.17 -7.80
CA VAL A 70 11.39 -4.16 -6.94
C VAL A 70 11.63 -5.06 -5.73
N GLY A 71 11.47 -4.49 -4.53
CA GLY A 71 11.38 -5.25 -3.28
C GLY A 71 9.96 -5.78 -3.08
N VAL A 72 9.84 -7.01 -2.61
CA VAL A 72 8.54 -7.67 -2.40
C VAL A 72 8.46 -8.19 -0.97
N TYR A 73 7.32 -7.98 -0.34
CA TYR A 73 7.00 -8.60 0.94
C TYR A 73 5.54 -9.02 1.02
N MET A 74 5.34 -10.28 1.38
CA MET A 74 4.02 -10.88 1.55
C MET A 74 3.85 -11.32 3.00
N HIS A 75 2.95 -10.67 3.73
CA HIS A 75 2.72 -10.92 5.15
C HIS A 75 1.52 -11.85 5.37
N ARG A 76 1.78 -12.96 6.08
CA ARG A 76 0.75 -13.89 6.55
C ARG A 76 0.41 -13.59 8.00
N THR A 77 -0.87 -13.47 8.31
CA THR A 77 -1.36 -13.34 9.71
C THR A 77 -1.68 -14.69 10.33
N SER A 78 -1.80 -15.73 9.50
CA SER A 78 -2.00 -17.12 9.91
C SER A 78 -1.20 -18.04 8.97
N PRO A 79 -0.59 -19.12 9.47
CA PRO A 79 0.12 -20.10 8.64
C PRO A 79 -0.76 -20.74 7.55
N ASP A 80 -2.04 -20.91 7.85
CA ASP A 80 -2.99 -21.61 6.98
C ASP A 80 -3.69 -20.71 5.96
N LEU A 81 -3.46 -19.39 6.00
CA LEU A 81 -4.08 -18.44 5.07
C LEU A 81 -3.06 -17.96 4.05
N PRO A 82 -3.50 -17.60 2.83
CA PRO A 82 -2.71 -16.81 1.91
C PRO A 82 -2.25 -15.50 2.58
N PRO A 83 -1.20 -14.85 2.07
CA PRO A 83 -0.78 -13.53 2.56
C PRO A 83 -1.94 -12.54 2.51
N GLN A 84 -2.13 -11.80 3.61
CA GLN A 84 -3.21 -10.82 3.75
C GLN A 84 -2.75 -9.38 3.54
N VAL A 85 -1.45 -9.15 3.59
CA VAL A 85 -0.84 -7.87 3.23
C VAL A 85 0.26 -8.15 2.21
N GLY A 86 0.19 -7.48 1.07
CA GLY A 86 1.22 -7.51 0.03
C GLY A 86 1.81 -6.13 -0.17
N VAL A 87 3.13 -6.07 -0.32
CA VAL A 87 3.87 -4.83 -0.62
C VAL A 87 4.81 -5.06 -1.78
N LEU A 88 4.76 -4.13 -2.73
CA LEU A 88 5.76 -3.93 -3.77
C LEU A 88 6.40 -2.56 -3.55
N VAL A 89 7.72 -2.48 -3.56
CA VAL A 89 8.45 -1.21 -3.49
C VAL A 89 9.46 -1.13 -4.61
N GLN A 90 9.36 -0.10 -5.42
CA GLN A 90 10.28 0.16 -6.52
C GLN A 90 11.43 1.05 -6.07
N LEU A 91 12.63 0.64 -6.39
CA LEU A 91 13.86 1.33 -6.03
C LEU A 91 14.56 1.89 -7.27
N THR A 92 15.39 2.92 -7.09
CA THR A 92 16.20 3.47 -8.17
C THR A 92 17.37 2.55 -8.55
N LYS A 93 17.88 1.76 -7.58
CA LYS A 93 18.96 0.78 -7.73
C LYS A 93 18.70 -0.43 -6.88
N ASP A 94 19.20 -1.59 -7.29
CA ASP A 94 19.16 -2.79 -6.47
C ASP A 94 19.95 -2.55 -5.17
N ALA A 95 19.28 -2.78 -4.05
CA ALA A 95 19.82 -2.62 -2.71
C ALA A 95 19.72 -3.94 -1.90
N GLY A 96 19.57 -5.07 -2.56
CA GLY A 96 19.51 -6.39 -1.94
C GLY A 96 18.45 -6.49 -0.84
N GLU A 97 18.86 -6.89 0.38
CA GLU A 97 17.94 -7.04 1.51
C GLU A 97 17.24 -5.73 1.92
N VAL A 98 17.83 -4.56 1.65
CA VAL A 98 17.22 -3.26 2.00
C VAL A 98 15.87 -3.08 1.32
N GLY A 99 15.71 -3.52 0.06
CA GLY A 99 14.42 -3.47 -0.63
C GLY A 99 13.34 -4.27 0.09
N LYS A 100 13.67 -5.47 0.54
CA LYS A 100 12.77 -6.31 1.34
C LYS A 100 12.48 -5.71 2.71
N ASP A 101 13.49 -5.15 3.36
CA ASP A 101 13.34 -4.52 4.68
C ASP A 101 12.44 -3.29 4.63
N VAL A 102 12.55 -2.47 3.58
CA VAL A 102 11.65 -1.35 3.32
C VAL A 102 10.24 -1.85 3.01
N ALA A 103 10.08 -2.92 2.24
CA ALA A 103 8.76 -3.52 2.01
C ALA A 103 8.11 -4.04 3.31
N GLN A 104 8.89 -4.64 4.22
CA GLN A 104 8.42 -5.03 5.55
C GLN A 104 8.01 -3.82 6.39
N HIS A 105 8.79 -2.75 6.35
CA HIS A 105 8.45 -1.48 7.00
C HIS A 105 7.13 -0.92 6.49
N ILE A 106 6.93 -0.86 5.16
CA ILE A 106 5.69 -0.40 4.54
C ILE A 106 4.50 -1.28 4.97
N ALA A 107 4.68 -2.59 5.05
CA ALA A 107 3.62 -3.49 5.51
C ALA A 107 3.16 -3.17 6.92
N ALA A 108 4.10 -2.87 7.83
CA ALA A 108 3.85 -2.62 9.26
C ALA A 108 3.31 -1.21 9.53
N PHE A 109 3.89 -0.18 8.93
CA PHE A 109 3.62 1.23 9.25
C PHE A 109 2.67 1.93 8.28
N ALA A 110 2.30 1.26 7.18
CA ALA A 110 1.28 1.70 6.24
C ALA A 110 1.41 3.18 5.79
N PRO A 111 2.59 3.66 5.37
CA PRO A 111 2.70 5.00 4.79
C PRO A 111 1.77 5.12 3.58
N GLN A 112 1.32 6.33 3.29
CA GLN A 112 0.44 6.60 2.17
C GLN A 112 1.18 7.20 0.97
N TYR A 113 2.30 7.87 1.22
CA TYR A 113 3.09 8.60 0.23
C TYR A 113 4.57 8.26 0.38
N VAL A 114 5.34 8.43 -0.69
CA VAL A 114 6.79 8.24 -0.62
C VAL A 114 7.44 9.34 0.23
N LYS A 115 7.09 10.59 -0.04
CA LYS A 115 7.68 11.79 0.59
C LYS A 115 6.61 12.85 0.87
N ARG A 116 6.96 13.87 1.67
CA ARG A 116 6.03 14.93 2.08
C ARG A 116 5.46 15.74 0.93
N GLU A 117 6.24 15.93 -0.14
CA GLU A 117 5.82 16.67 -1.31
C GLU A 117 4.70 15.95 -2.09
N ASP A 118 4.55 14.65 -1.87
CA ASP A 118 3.51 13.83 -2.48
C ASP A 118 2.17 13.90 -1.71
N VAL A 119 2.18 14.46 -0.49
CA VAL A 119 0.97 14.61 0.33
C VAL A 119 0.08 15.69 -0.28
N PRO A 120 -1.17 15.38 -0.68
CA PRO A 120 -2.06 16.36 -1.30
C PRO A 120 -2.34 17.55 -0.37
N ALA A 121 -2.44 18.73 -0.93
CA ALA A 121 -2.70 19.96 -0.17
C ALA A 121 -4.04 19.91 0.59
N ASP A 122 -5.05 19.30 0.01
CA ASP A 122 -6.36 19.09 0.64
C ASP A 122 -6.30 18.14 1.85
N ALA A 123 -5.45 17.13 1.82
CA ALA A 123 -5.21 16.25 2.97
C ALA A 123 -4.56 17.03 4.12
N ILE A 124 -3.56 17.86 3.82
CA ILE A 124 -2.90 18.74 4.79
C ILE A 124 -3.89 19.75 5.38
N GLU A 125 -4.72 20.37 4.54
CA GLU A 125 -5.70 21.34 5.00
C GLU A 125 -6.81 20.70 5.84
N ASN A 126 -7.25 19.49 5.48
CA ASN A 126 -8.20 18.75 6.29
C ASN A 126 -7.61 18.39 7.67
N GLU A 127 -6.35 17.96 7.73
CA GLU A 127 -5.67 17.69 9.00
C GLU A 127 -5.53 18.97 9.83
N ARG A 128 -5.21 20.11 9.20
CA ARG A 128 -5.15 21.44 9.86
C ARG A 128 -6.48 21.78 10.52
N ARG A 129 -7.57 21.64 9.79
CA ARG A 129 -8.93 21.91 10.29
C ARG A 129 -9.29 21.01 11.47
N LEU A 130 -9.00 19.69 11.35
CA LEU A 130 -9.26 18.73 12.43
C LEU A 130 -8.40 19.00 13.68
N ALA A 131 -7.13 19.37 13.47
CA ALA A 131 -6.22 19.71 14.55
C ALA A 131 -6.68 20.95 15.30
N GLU A 132 -7.17 21.98 14.60
CA GLU A 132 -7.70 23.21 15.18
C GLU A 132 -8.98 22.95 15.99
N GLU A 133 -9.95 22.22 15.39
CA GLU A 133 -11.19 21.84 16.06
C GLU A 133 -10.92 21.02 17.33
N THR A 134 -10.03 20.05 17.24
CA THR A 134 -9.64 19.21 18.38
C THR A 134 -8.99 20.05 19.49
N ALA A 135 -8.05 20.93 19.13
CA ALA A 135 -7.35 21.76 20.11
C ALA A 135 -8.32 22.73 20.82
N ARG A 136 -9.30 23.28 20.14
CA ARG A 136 -10.37 24.11 20.75
C ARG A 136 -11.26 23.32 21.67
N ASN A 137 -11.68 22.11 21.25
CA ASN A 137 -12.48 21.22 22.09
C ASN A 137 -11.73 20.75 23.35
N GLU A 138 -10.41 20.65 23.27
CA GLU A 138 -9.53 20.37 24.42
C GLU A 138 -9.31 21.59 25.32
N GLY A 139 -9.88 22.74 25.00
CA GLY A 139 -9.76 23.98 25.78
C GLY A 139 -8.34 24.61 25.71
N LYS A 140 -7.58 24.37 24.64
CA LYS A 140 -6.26 24.97 24.50
C LYS A 140 -6.37 26.51 24.35
N PRO A 141 -5.43 27.29 24.93
CA PRO A 141 -5.43 28.74 24.80
C PRO A 141 -5.35 29.19 23.35
N GLU A 142 -6.12 30.16 22.95
CA GLU A 142 -6.15 30.71 21.57
C GLU A 142 -4.74 31.13 21.09
N ALA A 143 -3.94 31.74 21.97
CA ALA A 143 -2.55 32.12 21.70
C ALA A 143 -1.64 30.95 21.34
N SER A 144 -2.00 29.71 21.70
CA SER A 144 -1.20 28.49 21.47
C SER A 144 -1.71 27.67 20.28
N LEU A 145 -2.92 27.95 19.76
CA LEU A 145 -3.58 27.14 18.72
C LEU A 145 -2.72 26.99 17.48
N SER A 146 -2.19 28.07 16.93
CA SER A 146 -1.38 28.02 15.72
C SER A 146 -0.20 27.06 15.86
N LYS A 147 0.55 27.14 16.98
CA LYS A 147 1.69 26.27 17.23
C LYS A 147 1.28 24.80 17.40
N ILE A 148 0.17 24.55 18.08
CA ILE A 148 -0.36 23.18 18.27
C ILE A 148 -0.79 22.59 16.93
N VAL A 149 -1.51 23.34 16.12
CA VAL A 149 -1.99 22.93 14.80
C VAL A 149 -0.80 22.62 13.88
N GLU A 150 0.19 23.50 13.78
CA GLU A 150 1.38 23.26 12.96
C GLU A 150 2.17 22.03 13.43
N GLY A 151 2.26 21.80 14.74
CA GLY A 151 2.88 20.60 15.29
C GLY A 151 2.15 19.32 14.90
N ARG A 152 0.81 19.32 14.94
CA ARG A 152 -0.02 18.18 14.52
C ARG A 152 0.07 17.92 13.03
N VAL A 153 -0.01 18.95 12.19
CA VAL A 153 0.16 18.85 10.73
C VAL A 153 1.53 18.29 10.37
N THR A 154 2.58 18.79 11.02
CA THR A 154 3.94 18.25 10.83
C THR A 154 4.04 16.79 11.23
N GLY A 155 3.42 16.40 12.35
CA GLY A 155 3.35 15.01 12.79
C GLY A 155 2.62 14.12 11.80
N PHE A 156 1.45 14.56 11.31
CA PHE A 156 0.68 13.86 10.29
C PHE A 156 1.50 13.63 9.01
N VAL A 157 2.09 14.68 8.46
CA VAL A 157 2.91 14.57 7.23
C VAL A 157 4.06 13.58 7.43
N LYS A 158 4.72 13.60 8.59
CA LYS A 158 5.78 12.64 8.92
C LYS A 158 5.25 11.21 9.05
N GLU A 159 4.06 11.04 9.59
CA GLU A 159 3.44 9.71 9.76
C GLU A 159 3.05 9.08 8.43
N VAL A 160 2.51 9.86 7.49
CA VAL A 160 2.04 9.34 6.20
C VAL A 160 3.14 9.26 5.13
N SER A 161 4.31 9.85 5.35
CA SER A 161 5.42 9.92 4.39
C SER A 161 6.49 8.86 4.70
N LEU A 162 6.63 7.87 3.83
CA LEU A 162 7.52 6.72 4.01
C LEU A 162 8.93 7.11 4.44
N ILE A 163 9.57 8.02 3.69
CA ILE A 163 11.00 8.34 3.91
C ILE A 163 11.27 9.09 5.22
N GLU A 164 10.23 9.68 5.83
CA GLU A 164 10.32 10.40 7.09
C GLU A 164 10.00 9.55 8.32
N GLN A 165 9.41 8.37 8.12
CA GLN A 165 9.12 7.45 9.22
C GLN A 165 10.42 6.90 9.83
N SER A 166 10.38 6.64 11.14
CA SER A 166 11.44 5.90 11.82
C SER A 166 11.44 4.45 11.33
N PHE A 167 12.62 3.94 10.96
CA PHE A 167 12.72 2.63 10.34
C PHE A 167 12.40 1.49 11.32
N ALA A 168 11.59 0.52 10.86
CA ALA A 168 11.09 -0.58 11.71
C ALA A 168 12.20 -1.39 12.39
N LYS A 169 13.31 -1.63 11.71
CA LYS A 169 14.44 -2.44 12.23
C LYS A 169 15.48 -1.63 13.00
N ASP A 170 15.48 -0.30 12.84
CA ASP A 170 16.36 0.62 13.57
C ASP A 170 15.64 1.97 13.76
N ALA A 171 14.94 2.11 14.86
CA ALA A 171 14.15 3.30 15.17
C ALA A 171 15.00 4.59 15.37
N LYS A 172 16.33 4.48 15.44
CA LYS A 172 17.23 5.64 15.50
C LYS A 172 17.46 6.27 14.13
N LYS A 173 17.15 5.56 13.06
CA LYS A 173 17.28 6.01 11.68
C LYS A 173 15.91 6.20 11.04
N SER A 174 15.80 7.17 10.13
CA SER A 174 14.64 7.24 9.23
C SER A 174 14.81 6.26 8.08
N VAL A 175 13.69 5.94 7.39
CA VAL A 175 13.74 5.17 6.15
C VAL A 175 14.65 5.84 5.13
N LYS A 176 14.64 7.20 5.04
CA LYS A 176 15.54 7.96 4.16
C LYS A 176 17.01 7.67 4.45
N GLN A 177 17.42 7.67 5.72
CA GLN A 177 18.80 7.37 6.10
C GLN A 177 19.23 5.95 5.70
N ILE A 178 18.35 4.97 5.84
CA ILE A 178 18.60 3.58 5.41
C ILE A 178 18.77 3.51 3.88
N LEU A 179 17.94 4.22 3.14
CA LEU A 179 18.04 4.27 1.66
C LEU A 179 19.33 4.96 1.20
N ASP A 180 19.70 6.07 1.84
CA ASP A 180 20.94 6.82 1.53
C ASP A 180 22.19 5.95 1.78
N GLU A 181 22.24 5.23 2.89
CA GLU A 181 23.32 4.30 3.22
C GLU A 181 23.43 3.16 2.18
N ALA A 182 22.30 2.73 1.62
CA ALA A 182 22.25 1.70 0.57
C ALA A 182 22.48 2.27 -0.85
N GLY A 183 22.56 3.59 -1.00
CA GLY A 183 22.77 4.26 -2.30
C GLY A 183 21.60 4.13 -3.25
N THR A 184 20.37 4.06 -2.73
CA THR A 184 19.13 3.93 -3.49
C THR A 184 18.05 4.88 -2.97
N ASP A 185 16.97 5.03 -3.72
CA ASP A 185 15.76 5.74 -3.33
C ASP A 185 14.52 4.92 -3.70
N VAL A 186 13.39 5.21 -3.04
CA VAL A 186 12.07 4.67 -3.41
C VAL A 186 11.43 5.61 -4.43
N THR A 187 10.99 5.05 -5.56
CA THR A 187 10.26 5.79 -6.59
C THR A 187 8.75 5.63 -6.48
N ALA A 188 8.30 4.43 -6.10
CA ALA A 188 6.89 4.11 -5.92
C ALA A 188 6.74 2.90 -5.01
N PHE A 189 5.57 2.71 -4.43
CA PHE A 189 5.20 1.48 -3.76
C PHE A 189 3.69 1.23 -3.85
N PHE A 190 3.31 -0.03 -3.71
CA PHE A 190 1.95 -0.44 -3.42
C PHE A 190 1.91 -1.21 -2.11
N ARG A 191 0.90 -0.94 -1.32
CA ARG A 191 0.54 -1.73 -0.15
C ARG A 191 -0.93 -2.11 -0.26
N PHE A 192 -1.18 -3.41 -0.37
CA PHE A 192 -2.53 -3.96 -0.39
C PHE A 192 -2.78 -4.79 0.85
N ARG A 193 -3.93 -4.62 1.43
CA ARG A 193 -4.44 -5.47 2.50
C ARG A 193 -5.80 -6.00 2.10
N VAL A 194 -5.97 -7.31 2.24
CA VAL A 194 -7.24 -7.97 1.92
C VAL A 194 -8.37 -7.39 2.78
N GLY A 195 -9.48 -7.06 2.14
CA GLY A 195 -10.64 -6.47 2.82
C GLY A 195 -10.63 -4.94 2.96
N GLN A 196 -9.62 -4.26 2.37
CA GLN A 196 -9.52 -2.79 2.36
C GLN A 196 -9.64 -2.23 0.95
#